data_f5f8c3baa25dc36b46711dc3ae513556
#
_entry.id   f5f8c3baa25dc36b46711dc3ae513556
#
_cell.length_a   1.000
_cell.length_b   1.000
_cell.length_c   1.000
_cell.angle_alpha   90.00
_cell.angle_beta   90.00
_cell.angle_gamma   90.00
#
_symmetry.space_group_name_H-M   'P 1'
#
loop_
_entity.id
_entity.type
_entity.pdbx_description
1 polymer ?
#
loop_
_entity_poly.entity_id
_entity_poly.type
_entity_poly.pdbx_seq_one_letter_code
_entity_poly.pdbx_strand_id
1 'polypeptide(L)'
;MKKPFYLFRYVSLTAVVCSLIGSLLLFFIGAWKTYSAIKIMFFDYLPKGDESIHFTDNATIYMMKALDAFLIALALFIFAYGVYTLFISNKSNADDNGVLKWIHIPNIGHLKNILAELIIIILFVLFLELIIENVHDLKWSFLIIPVSVLLLGFGLKILRLD
;
A
#
# COMPACT_ATOMS: atom_id res chain seq x y z
N MET A 1 32.35 19.89 14.90
CA MET A 1 31.18 19.98 13.99
C MET A 1 30.49 18.61 13.80
N LYS A 2 29.93 18.00 14.86
CA LYS A 2 29.24 16.68 14.79
C LYS A 2 27.74 16.73 15.16
N LYS A 3 27.14 17.90 15.39
CA LYS A 3 25.77 18.05 15.87
C LYS A 3 24.63 17.90 14.82
N PRO A 4 24.78 18.21 13.50
CA PRO A 4 23.67 18.09 12.59
C PRO A 4 23.28 16.62 12.25
N PHE A 5 24.23 15.67 12.36
CA PHE A 5 23.98 14.26 12.03
C PHE A 5 23.04 13.55 13.03
N TYR A 6 23.04 13.95 14.29
CA TYR A 6 22.13 13.38 15.29
C TYR A 6 20.68 13.81 15.08
N LEU A 7 20.45 15.04 14.62
CA LEU A 7 19.11 15.56 14.29
C LEU A 7 18.46 14.76 13.14
N PHE A 8 19.22 14.44 12.10
CA PHE A 8 18.74 13.62 10.99
C PHE A 8 18.29 12.21 11.44
N ARG A 9 19.00 11.61 12.40
CA ARG A 9 18.66 10.32 12.96
C ARG A 9 17.33 10.35 13.74
N TYR A 10 17.07 11.41 14.49
CA TYR A 10 15.80 11.57 15.20
C TYR A 10 14.62 11.82 14.26
N VAL A 11 14.81 12.61 13.21
CA VAL A 11 13.78 12.83 12.18
C VAL A 11 13.44 11.52 11.46
N SER A 12 14.45 10.72 11.08
CA SER A 12 14.21 9.40 10.47
C SER A 12 13.45 8.46 11.41
N LEU A 13 13.78 8.48 12.71
CA LEU A 13 13.10 7.65 13.71
C LEU A 13 11.62 8.04 13.84
N THR A 14 11.31 9.34 13.83
CA THR A 14 9.93 9.82 13.84
C THR A 14 9.15 9.33 12.61
N ALA A 15 9.77 9.39 11.42
CA ALA A 15 9.15 8.89 10.18
C ALA A 15 8.86 7.38 10.27
N VAL A 16 9.80 6.59 10.80
CA VAL A 16 9.63 5.14 11.01
C VAL A 16 8.46 4.86 11.95
N VAL A 17 8.42 5.53 13.10
CA VAL A 17 7.35 5.32 14.10
C VAL A 17 6.00 5.71 13.54
N CYS A 18 5.88 6.87 12.90
CA CYS A 18 4.63 7.32 12.27
C CYS A 18 4.16 6.34 11.16
N SER A 19 5.09 5.85 10.33
CA SER A 19 4.76 4.89 9.27
C SER A 19 4.32 3.54 9.83
N LEU A 20 4.94 3.05 10.91
CA LEU A 20 4.52 1.82 11.59
C LEU A 20 3.12 1.96 12.19
N ILE A 21 2.84 3.06 12.87
CA ILE A 21 1.52 3.33 13.43
C ILE A 21 0.48 3.43 12.32
N GLY A 22 0.77 4.15 11.24
CA GLY A 22 -0.09 4.26 10.07
C GLY A 22 -0.38 2.89 9.42
N SER A 23 0.65 2.06 9.26
CA SER A 23 0.51 0.70 8.76
C SER A 23 -0.41 -0.15 9.63
N LEU A 24 -0.22 -0.14 10.95
CA LEU A 24 -1.06 -0.87 11.91
C LEU A 24 -2.53 -0.41 11.85
N LEU A 25 -2.77 0.90 11.79
CA LEU A 25 -4.13 1.45 11.66
C LEU A 25 -4.80 0.99 10.36
N LEU A 26 -4.08 1.01 9.24
CA LEU A 26 -4.62 0.56 7.95
C LEU A 26 -4.87 -0.95 7.92
N PHE A 27 -4.03 -1.78 8.57
CA PHE A 27 -4.31 -3.21 8.76
C PHE A 27 -5.61 -3.42 9.53
N PHE A 28 -5.83 -2.63 10.59
CA PHE A 28 -7.06 -2.71 11.38
C PHE A 28 -8.29 -2.29 10.55
N ILE A 29 -8.18 -1.21 9.78
CA ILE A 29 -9.26 -0.75 8.87
C ILE A 29 -9.55 -1.81 7.81
N GLY A 30 -8.53 -2.42 7.19
CA GLY A 30 -8.69 -3.51 6.23
C GLY A 30 -9.41 -4.72 6.83
N ALA A 31 -9.00 -5.14 8.03
CA ALA A 31 -9.65 -6.23 8.77
C ALA A 31 -11.12 -5.92 9.09
N TRP A 32 -11.43 -4.68 9.49
CA TRP A 32 -12.80 -4.24 9.74
C TRP A 32 -13.66 -4.28 8.48
N LYS A 33 -13.13 -3.80 7.36
CA LYS A 33 -13.83 -3.87 6.06
C LYS A 33 -14.05 -5.30 5.61
N THR A 34 -13.07 -6.20 5.79
CA THR A 34 -13.20 -7.64 5.50
C THR A 34 -14.30 -8.26 6.35
N TYR A 35 -14.32 -7.97 7.66
CA TYR A 35 -15.38 -8.43 8.56
C TYR A 35 -16.76 -7.94 8.10
N SER A 36 -16.87 -6.68 7.68
CA SER A 36 -18.10 -6.10 7.16
C SER A 36 -18.58 -6.79 5.88
N ALA A 37 -17.66 -7.11 4.96
CA ALA A 37 -17.96 -7.86 3.74
C ALA A 37 -18.50 -9.27 4.05
N ILE A 38 -17.87 -9.98 4.99
CA ILE A 38 -18.33 -11.30 5.45
C ILE A 38 -19.72 -11.19 6.06
N LYS A 39 -19.95 -10.17 6.88
CA LYS A 39 -21.27 -9.95 7.54
C LYS A 39 -22.37 -9.68 6.50
N ILE A 40 -22.09 -8.89 5.47
CA ILE A 40 -23.02 -8.66 4.35
C ILE A 40 -23.33 -9.97 3.64
N MET A 41 -22.31 -10.78 3.35
CA MET A 41 -22.44 -12.01 2.57
C MET A 41 -23.21 -13.12 3.31
N PHE A 42 -23.02 -13.27 4.64
CA PHE A 42 -23.62 -14.36 5.40
C PHE A 42 -24.88 -14.01 6.16
N PHE A 43 -25.08 -12.75 6.55
CA PHE A 43 -26.17 -12.33 7.42
C PHE A 43 -27.20 -11.41 6.78
N ASP A 44 -27.12 -11.19 5.46
CA ASP A 44 -28.08 -10.34 4.73
C ASP A 44 -28.21 -8.91 5.33
N TYR A 45 -27.14 -8.44 5.98
CA TYR A 45 -27.14 -7.18 6.70
C TYR A 45 -26.75 -6.04 5.76
N LEU A 46 -27.74 -5.42 5.09
CA LEU A 46 -27.53 -4.18 4.31
C LEU A 46 -27.33 -2.99 5.26
N PRO A 47 -26.25 -2.21 5.09
CA PRO A 47 -26.16 -0.88 5.69
C PRO A 47 -27.30 -0.03 5.11
N LYS A 48 -28.12 0.58 5.98
CA LYS A 48 -29.24 1.44 5.57
C LYS A 48 -28.75 2.54 4.63
N GLY A 49 -29.21 2.52 3.38
CA GLY A 49 -28.99 3.62 2.46
C GLY A 49 -28.98 3.31 0.94
N ASP A 50 -28.71 2.08 0.51
CA ASP A 50 -28.64 1.75 -0.91
C ASP A 50 -29.51 0.52 -1.23
N GLU A 51 -30.78 0.77 -1.54
CA GLU A 51 -31.74 -0.28 -1.93
C GLU A 51 -31.60 -0.78 -3.39
N SER A 52 -30.63 -0.29 -4.17
CA SER A 52 -30.59 -0.50 -5.62
C SER A 52 -29.41 -1.32 -6.16
N ILE A 53 -28.44 -1.71 -5.33
CA ILE A 53 -27.28 -2.46 -5.79
C ILE A 53 -27.35 -3.91 -5.29
N HIS A 54 -27.14 -4.86 -6.20
CA HIS A 54 -27.16 -6.29 -5.90
C HIS A 54 -26.21 -6.63 -4.74
N PHE A 55 -26.66 -7.49 -3.86
CA PHE A 55 -26.03 -7.96 -2.64
C PHE A 55 -24.55 -8.34 -2.78
N THR A 56 -24.24 -9.04 -3.86
CA THR A 56 -22.91 -9.51 -4.21
C THR A 56 -21.97 -8.35 -4.58
N ASP A 57 -22.50 -7.31 -5.21
CA ASP A 57 -21.69 -6.17 -5.66
C ASP A 57 -21.19 -5.35 -4.47
N ASN A 58 -22.03 -5.15 -3.46
CA ASN A 58 -21.63 -4.47 -2.22
C ASN A 58 -20.54 -5.24 -1.47
N ALA A 59 -20.66 -6.55 -1.31
CA ALA A 59 -19.64 -7.37 -0.65
C ALA A 59 -18.30 -7.31 -1.41
N THR A 60 -18.36 -7.34 -2.74
CA THR A 60 -17.17 -7.24 -3.60
C THR A 60 -16.48 -5.89 -3.45
N ILE A 61 -17.23 -4.78 -3.42
CA ILE A 61 -16.68 -3.44 -3.22
C ILE A 61 -16.00 -3.33 -1.85
N TYR A 62 -16.62 -3.85 -0.77
CA TYR A 62 -16.00 -3.86 0.56
C TYR A 62 -14.71 -4.68 0.60
N MET A 63 -14.65 -5.82 -0.12
CA MET A 63 -13.45 -6.65 -0.20
C MET A 63 -12.34 -5.95 -0.99
N MET A 64 -12.66 -5.25 -2.07
CA MET A 64 -11.67 -4.45 -2.82
C MET A 64 -11.11 -3.31 -1.98
N LYS A 65 -11.97 -2.58 -1.27
CA LYS A 65 -11.54 -1.52 -0.33
C LYS A 65 -10.70 -2.07 0.85
N ALA A 66 -10.91 -3.31 1.25
CA ALA A 66 -10.07 -3.97 2.24
C ALA A 66 -8.69 -4.31 1.66
N LEU A 67 -8.65 -4.86 0.43
CA LEU A 67 -7.41 -5.16 -0.27
C LEU A 67 -6.55 -3.91 -0.47
N ASP A 68 -7.15 -2.80 -0.90
CA ASP A 68 -6.47 -1.51 -1.05
C ASP A 68 -5.85 -1.03 0.27
N ALA A 69 -6.61 -1.10 1.37
CA ALA A 69 -6.09 -0.75 2.68
C ALA A 69 -4.90 -1.62 3.09
N PHE A 70 -4.92 -2.93 2.81
CA PHE A 70 -3.80 -3.83 3.08
C PHE A 70 -2.57 -3.52 2.23
N LEU A 71 -2.74 -3.18 0.95
CA LEU A 71 -1.63 -2.82 0.07
C LEU A 71 -0.93 -1.55 0.54
N ILE A 72 -1.69 -0.52 0.92
CA ILE A 72 -1.13 0.73 1.46
C ILE A 72 -0.45 0.46 2.82
N ALA A 73 -1.04 -0.38 3.66
CA ALA A 73 -0.45 -0.78 4.93
C ALA A 73 0.91 -1.47 4.74
N LEU A 74 1.00 -2.41 3.80
CA LEU A 74 2.25 -3.08 3.44
C LEU A 74 3.29 -2.10 2.89
N ALA A 75 2.88 -1.16 2.04
CA ALA A 75 3.78 -0.12 1.51
C ALA A 75 4.40 0.71 2.64
N LEU A 76 3.58 1.17 3.60
CA LEU A 76 4.05 1.92 4.78
C LEU A 76 4.95 1.06 5.68
N PHE A 77 4.63 -0.22 5.84
CA PHE A 77 5.45 -1.14 6.63
C PHE A 77 6.83 -1.35 6.01
N ILE A 78 6.89 -1.61 4.69
CA ILE A 78 8.15 -1.78 3.95
C ILE A 78 8.96 -0.48 3.97
N PHE A 79 8.31 0.67 3.83
CA PHE A 79 8.97 1.97 3.94
C PHE A 79 9.58 2.16 5.32
N ALA A 80 8.82 1.93 6.40
CA ALA A 80 9.31 2.04 7.77
C ALA A 80 10.50 1.14 8.03
N TYR A 81 10.42 -0.14 7.61
CA TYR A 81 11.49 -1.10 7.74
C TYR A 81 12.73 -0.69 6.94
N GLY A 82 12.55 -0.22 5.70
CA GLY A 82 13.64 0.22 4.85
C GLY A 82 14.38 1.43 5.42
N VAL A 83 13.64 2.44 5.88
CA VAL A 83 14.23 3.62 6.52
C VAL A 83 14.96 3.23 7.82
N TYR A 84 14.36 2.34 8.63
CA TYR A 84 15.00 1.83 9.85
C TYR A 84 16.33 1.14 9.53
N THR A 85 16.34 0.24 8.57
CA THR A 85 17.54 -0.54 8.19
C THR A 85 18.63 0.35 7.63
N LEU A 86 18.28 1.36 6.83
CA LEU A 86 19.24 2.21 6.15
C LEU A 86 19.83 3.31 7.05
N PHE A 87 19.03 3.87 7.97
CA PHE A 87 19.44 5.05 8.73
C PHE A 87 19.71 4.77 10.22
N ILE A 88 19.09 3.75 10.79
CA ILE A 88 19.12 3.48 12.23
C ILE A 88 19.93 2.23 12.57
N SER A 89 19.74 1.13 11.81
CA SER A 89 20.48 -0.10 12.01
C SER A 89 21.92 0.08 11.53
N ASN A 90 22.85 0.06 12.48
CA ASN A 90 24.27 0.17 12.17
C ASN A 90 24.72 -1.14 11.52
N LYS A 91 25.43 -1.06 10.39
CA LYS A 91 25.93 -2.18 9.56
C LYS A 91 26.86 -3.19 10.25
N SER A 92 27.07 -3.10 11.57
CA SER A 92 28.11 -3.85 12.25
C SER A 92 27.75 -5.25 12.74
N ASN A 93 26.49 -5.68 12.68
CA ASN A 93 26.10 -7.05 13.02
C ASN A 93 25.00 -7.51 12.06
N ALA A 94 25.41 -8.03 10.92
CA ALA A 94 24.58 -8.87 10.08
C ALA A 94 24.44 -10.25 10.76
N ASP A 95 23.88 -10.28 11.96
CA ASP A 95 23.40 -11.53 12.53
C ASP A 95 22.17 -11.95 11.73
N ASP A 96 22.33 -13.06 11.06
CA ASP A 96 21.54 -13.73 10.04
C ASP A 96 20.16 -14.23 10.55
N ASN A 97 19.66 -13.73 11.66
CA ASN A 97 18.47 -14.19 12.37
C ASN A 97 17.29 -13.21 12.33
N GLY A 98 17.29 -12.26 11.40
CA GLY A 98 16.16 -11.31 11.24
C GLY A 98 14.88 -12.00 10.81
N VAL A 99 13.80 -11.74 11.55
CA VAL A 99 12.43 -12.26 11.31
C VAL A 99 11.91 -11.94 9.89
N LEU A 100 12.54 -11.01 9.19
CA LEU A 100 12.18 -10.55 7.84
C LEU A 100 13.28 -10.83 6.81
N LYS A 101 13.90 -12.00 6.86
CA LYS A 101 14.96 -12.43 5.91
C LYS A 101 14.52 -12.34 4.45
N TRP A 102 13.23 -12.41 4.15
CA TRP A 102 12.65 -12.30 2.81
C TRP A 102 12.58 -10.86 2.28
N ILE A 103 12.70 -9.83 3.15
CA ILE A 103 12.79 -8.42 2.74
C ILE A 103 14.21 -7.93 3.00
N HIS A 104 15.14 -8.31 2.13
CA HIS A 104 16.49 -7.78 2.20
C HIS A 104 16.58 -6.45 1.42
N ILE A 105 16.73 -5.34 2.12
CA ILE A 105 16.87 -4.00 1.51
C ILE A 105 18.33 -3.56 1.66
N PRO A 106 19.19 -3.89 0.68
CA PRO A 106 20.62 -3.60 0.77
C PRO A 106 20.95 -2.13 0.53
N ASN A 107 20.08 -1.38 -0.15
CA ASN A 107 20.36 0.00 -0.57
C ASN A 107 19.08 0.82 -0.72
N ILE A 108 19.22 2.16 -0.64
CA ILE A 108 18.14 3.14 -0.86
C ILE A 108 17.50 2.97 -2.25
N GLY A 109 18.30 2.66 -3.27
CA GLY A 109 17.80 2.40 -4.62
C GLY A 109 16.85 1.20 -4.67
N HIS A 110 17.16 0.13 -3.96
CA HIS A 110 16.32 -1.06 -3.88
C HIS A 110 14.99 -0.77 -3.17
N LEU A 111 15.02 -0.04 -2.05
CA LEU A 111 13.82 0.42 -1.35
C LEU A 111 12.92 1.27 -2.26
N LYS A 112 13.51 2.22 -2.99
CA LYS A 112 12.79 3.07 -3.95
C LYS A 112 12.08 2.24 -5.03
N ASN A 113 12.75 1.21 -5.56
CA ASN A 113 12.18 0.35 -6.58
C ASN A 113 11.00 -0.48 -6.04
N ILE A 114 11.13 -1.09 -4.85
CA ILE A 114 10.04 -1.83 -4.22
C ILE A 114 8.82 -0.92 -3.98
N LEU A 115 9.03 0.28 -3.46
CA LEU A 115 7.94 1.24 -3.22
C LEU A 115 7.28 1.67 -4.53
N ALA A 116 8.06 1.88 -5.59
CA ALA A 116 7.53 2.25 -6.89
C ALA A 116 6.70 1.11 -7.51
N GLU A 117 7.15 -0.15 -7.39
CA GLU A 117 6.38 -1.33 -7.81
C GLU A 117 5.06 -1.44 -7.04
N LEU A 118 5.08 -1.23 -5.72
CA LEU A 118 3.87 -1.22 -4.89
C LEU A 118 2.90 -0.11 -5.30
N ILE A 119 3.38 1.09 -5.59
CA ILE A 119 2.53 2.21 -6.04
C ILE A 119 1.81 1.84 -7.34
N ILE A 120 2.47 1.18 -8.28
CA ILE A 120 1.84 0.72 -9.54
C ILE A 120 0.73 -0.30 -9.23
N ILE A 121 0.99 -1.26 -8.34
CA ILE A 121 -0.01 -2.25 -7.94
C ILE A 121 -1.22 -1.57 -7.30
N ILE A 122 -1.02 -0.61 -6.40
CA ILE A 122 -2.09 0.17 -5.76
C ILE A 122 -2.91 0.92 -6.81
N LEU A 123 -2.26 1.60 -7.76
CA LEU A 123 -2.96 2.32 -8.84
C LEU A 123 -3.75 1.37 -9.75
N PHE A 124 -3.23 0.17 -9.99
CA PHE A 124 -3.96 -0.84 -10.76
C PHE A 124 -5.20 -1.34 -10.03
N VAL A 125 -5.11 -1.58 -8.72
CA VAL A 125 -6.26 -1.99 -7.89
C VAL A 125 -7.31 -0.88 -7.82
N LEU A 126 -6.89 0.38 -7.61
CA LEU A 126 -7.78 1.54 -7.66
C LEU A 126 -8.50 1.67 -9.01
N PHE A 127 -7.81 1.40 -10.11
CA PHE A 127 -8.42 1.39 -11.43
C PHE A 127 -9.50 0.30 -11.56
N LEU A 128 -9.22 -0.92 -11.05
CA LEU A 128 -10.22 -2.00 -11.04
C LEU A 128 -11.44 -1.64 -10.19
N GLU A 129 -11.24 -1.07 -9.00
CA GLU A 129 -12.32 -0.60 -8.12
C GLU A 129 -13.22 0.40 -8.86
N LEU A 130 -12.60 1.37 -9.51
CA LEU A 130 -13.29 2.44 -10.23
C LEU A 130 -14.11 1.90 -11.43
N ILE A 131 -13.62 0.88 -12.12
CA ILE A 131 -14.38 0.20 -13.20
C ILE A 131 -15.60 -0.52 -12.62
N ILE A 132 -15.41 -1.26 -11.52
CA ILE A 132 -16.49 -2.06 -10.93
C ILE A 132 -17.61 -1.15 -10.38
N GLU A 133 -17.24 -0.04 -9.71
CA GLU A 133 -18.21 0.93 -9.21
C GLU A 133 -18.99 1.65 -10.33
N ASN A 134 -18.42 1.80 -11.53
CA ASN A 134 -19.00 2.58 -12.63
C ASN A 134 -19.26 1.76 -13.90
N VAL A 135 -19.55 0.46 -13.78
CA VAL A 135 -19.77 -0.44 -14.93
C VAL A 135 -20.85 0.07 -15.89
N HIS A 136 -21.87 0.75 -15.38
CA HIS A 136 -23.00 1.24 -16.18
C HIS A 136 -22.74 2.60 -16.84
N ASP A 137 -21.73 3.38 -16.39
CA ASP A 137 -21.46 4.75 -16.87
C ASP A 137 -20.02 4.93 -17.39
N LEU A 138 -19.49 3.92 -18.10
CA LEU A 138 -18.14 3.95 -18.66
C LEU A 138 -17.99 5.07 -19.70
N LYS A 139 -17.31 6.15 -19.29
CA LYS A 139 -16.95 7.29 -20.16
C LYS A 139 -15.51 7.14 -20.66
N TRP A 140 -15.21 7.76 -21.80
CA TRP A 140 -13.83 7.82 -22.35
C TRP A 140 -12.79 8.33 -21.34
N SER A 141 -13.21 9.11 -20.35
CA SER A 141 -12.34 9.61 -19.26
C SER A 141 -11.71 8.49 -18.43
N PHE A 142 -12.33 7.31 -18.34
CA PHE A 142 -11.76 6.17 -17.60
C PHE A 142 -10.51 5.58 -18.26
N LEU A 143 -10.29 5.83 -19.56
CA LEU A 143 -9.08 5.42 -20.27
C LEU A 143 -7.82 6.16 -19.82
N ILE A 144 -7.94 7.33 -19.19
CA ILE A 144 -6.81 8.12 -18.72
C ILE A 144 -6.04 7.37 -17.64
N ILE A 145 -6.73 6.65 -16.74
CA ILE A 145 -6.09 5.95 -15.61
C ILE A 145 -5.21 4.80 -16.08
N PRO A 146 -5.68 3.82 -16.90
CA PRO A 146 -4.82 2.73 -17.36
C PRO A 146 -3.66 3.22 -18.24
N VAL A 147 -3.87 4.28 -19.02
CA VAL A 147 -2.78 4.90 -19.79
C VAL A 147 -1.74 5.53 -18.89
N SER A 148 -2.15 6.21 -17.82
CA SER A 148 -1.21 6.78 -16.85
C SER A 148 -0.44 5.69 -16.09
N VAL A 149 -1.08 4.58 -15.71
CA VAL A 149 -0.42 3.44 -15.08
C VAL A 149 0.60 2.79 -16.00
N LEU A 150 0.27 2.62 -17.30
CA LEU A 150 1.20 2.13 -18.31
C LEU A 150 2.40 3.05 -18.49
N LEU A 151 2.19 4.37 -18.56
CA LEU A 151 3.26 5.35 -18.66
C LEU A 151 4.18 5.34 -17.44
N LEU A 152 3.62 5.21 -16.24
CA LEU A 152 4.39 5.07 -15.01
C LEU A 152 5.20 3.77 -14.99
N GLY A 153 4.61 2.65 -15.39
CA GLY A 153 5.30 1.36 -15.50
C GLY A 153 6.45 1.39 -16.52
N PHE A 154 6.22 2.07 -17.66
CA PHE A 154 7.27 2.26 -18.65
C PHE A 154 8.40 3.19 -18.17
N GLY A 155 8.04 4.27 -17.46
CA GLY A 155 8.98 5.16 -16.82
C GLY A 155 9.87 4.46 -15.79
N LEU A 156 9.30 3.58 -14.97
CA LEU A 156 10.06 2.75 -14.03
C LEU A 156 11.00 1.76 -14.72
N LYS A 157 10.56 1.17 -15.82
CA LYS A 157 11.40 0.25 -16.59
C LYS A 157 12.65 0.97 -17.13
N ILE A 158 12.50 2.20 -17.61
CA ILE A 158 13.63 3.02 -18.08
C ILE A 158 14.56 3.37 -16.92
N LEU A 159 14.02 3.79 -15.77
CA LEU A 159 14.80 4.12 -14.57
C LEU A 159 15.56 2.92 -13.97
N ARG A 160 15.08 1.70 -14.20
CA ARG A 160 15.72 0.46 -13.70
C ARG A 160 16.82 -0.06 -14.62
N LEU A 161 16.91 0.44 -15.85
CA LEU A 161 17.92 0.06 -16.84
C LEU A 161 19.22 0.89 -16.73
N ASP A 162 19.22 1.96 -15.91
CA ASP A 162 20.39 2.74 -15.52
C ASP A 162 20.84 2.34 -14.09
#